data_e20feea38ea13552b0fa35689e8974df
#
_entry.id   e20feea38ea13552b0fa35689e8974df
#
_cell.length_a   1.000
_cell.length_b   1.000
_cell.length_c   1.000
_cell.angle_alpha   90.00
_cell.angle_beta   90.00
_cell.angle_gamma   90.00
#
_symmetry.space_group_name_H-M   'P 1'
#
loop_
_entity.id
_entity.type
_entity.pdbx_description
1 polymer ?
#
loop_
_entity_poly.entity_id
_entity_poly.type
_entity_poly.pdbx_seq_one_letter_code
_entity_poly.pdbx_strand_id
1 'polypeptide(L)'
;MTCPRVTPILIAATLLASACGKVEEKASEKIAEAAIESAMKKDGASDAKVDLSTGGVKATVTDKDGKQQTLELNNAKVTEQDAGIPFYPGATPIEGSSSRISSAEGSAVSTTLSTGDALDKVVAFYSPQIKRLAAGKQMIESSEGGEYSWMVNGTSGNGNESVMVQARRNGSATEIMIHVTRGK
;
A
#
# COMPACT_ATOMS: atom_id res chain seq x y z
N MET A 1 49.77 -12.89 -22.05
CA MET A 1 48.52 -12.14 -21.80
C MET A 1 47.44 -12.76 -22.68
N THR A 2 46.65 -13.66 -22.10
CA THR A 2 45.64 -14.47 -22.81
C THR A 2 44.26 -14.00 -22.38
N CYS A 3 43.50 -13.38 -23.28
CA CYS A 3 42.11 -13.01 -23.06
C CYS A 3 41.21 -14.24 -23.04
N PRO A 4 40.28 -14.38 -22.06
CA PRO A 4 39.25 -15.40 -22.12
C PRO A 4 38.12 -14.98 -23.06
N ARG A 5 37.82 -15.87 -24.00
CA ARG A 5 36.67 -15.78 -24.91
C ARG A 5 35.38 -15.97 -24.10
N VAL A 6 34.54 -14.93 -24.11
CA VAL A 6 33.14 -15.02 -23.61
C VAL A 6 32.29 -15.55 -24.77
N THR A 7 31.74 -16.74 -24.59
CA THR A 7 30.79 -17.36 -25.51
C THR A 7 29.40 -16.84 -25.19
N PRO A 8 28.65 -16.24 -26.12
CA PRO A 8 27.25 -15.86 -25.87
C PRO A 8 26.37 -17.11 -25.95
N ILE A 9 25.68 -17.41 -24.81
CA ILE A 9 24.64 -18.41 -24.79
C ILE A 9 23.40 -17.79 -25.43
N LEU A 10 23.09 -18.23 -26.64
CA LEU A 10 21.83 -17.96 -27.33
C LEU A 10 20.72 -18.77 -26.61
N ILE A 11 19.91 -18.11 -25.81
CA ILE A 11 18.66 -18.69 -25.33
C ILE A 11 17.62 -18.54 -26.44
N ALA A 12 17.35 -19.62 -27.13
CA ALA A 12 16.25 -19.73 -28.07
C ALA A 12 14.93 -19.79 -27.27
N ALA A 13 14.25 -18.64 -27.18
CA ALA A 13 12.87 -18.59 -26.71
C ALA A 13 11.94 -19.10 -27.81
N THR A 14 11.57 -20.37 -27.76
CA THR A 14 10.49 -20.92 -28.57
C THR A 14 9.15 -20.46 -27.97
N LEU A 15 8.52 -19.52 -28.65
CA LEU A 15 7.12 -19.13 -28.47
C LEU A 15 6.22 -20.32 -28.83
N LEU A 16 5.63 -20.97 -27.86
CA LEU A 16 4.43 -21.80 -28.00
C LEU A 16 3.24 -20.89 -27.65
N ALA A 17 2.65 -20.32 -28.68
CA ALA A 17 1.36 -19.66 -28.60
C ALA A 17 0.25 -20.70 -28.72
N SER A 18 -0.78 -20.46 -27.91
CA SER A 18 -2.19 -20.84 -28.03
C SER A 18 -2.71 -22.02 -27.23
N ALA A 19 -3.61 -21.64 -26.39
CA ALA A 19 -4.85 -22.23 -25.87
C ALA A 19 -4.90 -22.45 -24.36
N CYS A 20 -5.92 -21.83 -23.75
CA CYS A 20 -6.39 -21.94 -22.35
C CYS A 20 -5.80 -20.94 -21.34
N GLY A 21 -6.11 -19.66 -21.53
CA GLY A 21 -5.61 -18.54 -20.70
C GLY A 21 -5.97 -18.56 -19.19
N LYS A 22 -6.87 -19.38 -18.69
CA LYS A 22 -7.23 -19.39 -17.26
C LYS A 22 -6.52 -20.46 -16.42
N VAL A 23 -6.02 -21.51 -17.05
CA VAL A 23 -5.30 -22.60 -16.33
C VAL A 23 -3.82 -22.25 -16.20
N GLU A 24 -3.25 -21.60 -17.21
CA GLU A 24 -1.85 -21.13 -17.18
C GLU A 24 -1.65 -19.96 -16.20
N GLU A 25 -2.63 -19.05 -16.09
CA GLU A 25 -2.59 -17.93 -15.16
C GLU A 25 -2.51 -18.41 -13.71
N LYS A 26 -3.39 -19.33 -13.31
CA LYS A 26 -3.38 -19.91 -11.95
C LYS A 26 -2.13 -20.75 -11.65
N ALA A 27 -1.55 -21.39 -12.65
CA ALA A 27 -0.31 -22.15 -12.46
C ALA A 27 0.89 -21.22 -12.30
N SER A 28 0.93 -20.11 -13.04
CA SER A 28 1.98 -19.09 -12.91
C SER A 28 1.87 -18.33 -11.60
N GLU A 29 0.67 -18.00 -11.12
CA GLU A 29 0.44 -17.40 -9.80
C GLU A 29 1.01 -18.28 -8.68
N LYS A 30 0.69 -19.58 -8.66
CA LYS A 30 1.18 -20.53 -7.64
C LYS A 30 2.71 -20.68 -7.65
N ILE A 31 3.32 -20.64 -8.82
CA ILE A 31 4.79 -20.67 -8.93
C ILE A 31 5.39 -19.37 -8.37
N ALA A 32 4.78 -18.23 -8.67
CA ALA A 32 5.20 -16.94 -8.14
C ALA A 32 5.02 -16.86 -6.61
N GLU A 33 3.87 -17.30 -6.08
CA GLU A 33 3.60 -17.41 -4.64
C GLU A 33 4.69 -18.23 -3.94
N ALA A 34 4.95 -19.44 -4.43
CA ALA A 34 5.97 -20.32 -3.84
C ALA A 34 7.39 -19.74 -3.91
N ALA A 35 7.72 -19.02 -4.97
CA ALA A 35 9.01 -18.35 -5.10
C ALA A 35 9.16 -17.21 -4.08
N ILE A 36 8.12 -16.40 -3.89
CA ILE A 36 8.12 -15.30 -2.90
C ILE A 36 8.18 -15.87 -1.49
N GLU A 37 7.39 -16.89 -1.15
CA GLU A 37 7.42 -17.58 0.15
C GLU A 37 8.81 -18.14 0.46
N SER A 38 9.45 -18.77 -0.53
CA SER A 38 10.81 -19.30 -0.40
C SER A 38 11.84 -18.21 -0.15
N ALA A 39 11.72 -17.05 -0.82
CA ALA A 39 12.58 -15.90 -0.61
C ALA A 39 12.42 -15.34 0.81
N MET A 40 11.19 -15.14 1.28
CA MET A 40 10.90 -14.66 2.63
C MET A 40 11.46 -15.59 3.72
N LYS A 41 11.38 -16.91 3.52
CA LYS A 41 11.96 -17.89 4.44
C LYS A 41 13.51 -17.85 4.45
N LYS A 42 14.13 -17.57 3.31
CA LYS A 42 15.59 -17.36 3.23
C LYS A 42 16.01 -16.09 3.96
N ASP A 43 15.18 -15.04 3.92
CA ASP A 43 15.44 -13.76 4.60
C ASP A 43 15.11 -13.79 6.11
N GLY A 44 14.72 -14.96 6.63
CA GLY A 44 14.61 -15.19 8.07
C GLY A 44 13.20 -15.37 8.62
N ALA A 45 12.17 -15.44 7.78
CA ALA A 45 10.84 -15.84 8.22
C ALA A 45 10.83 -17.33 8.62
N SER A 46 10.16 -17.66 9.72
CA SER A 46 9.93 -19.08 10.11
C SER A 46 8.82 -19.70 9.25
N ASP A 47 7.83 -18.90 8.86
CA ASP A 47 6.80 -19.27 7.89
C ASP A 47 6.37 -18.07 7.06
N ALA A 48 5.94 -18.32 5.82
CA ALA A 48 5.40 -17.32 4.91
C ALA A 48 4.32 -17.93 4.04
N LYS A 49 3.21 -17.21 3.88
CA LYS A 49 2.12 -17.54 2.94
C LYS A 49 1.85 -16.33 2.08
N VAL A 50 1.74 -16.54 0.78
CA VAL A 50 1.46 -15.50 -0.22
C VAL A 50 0.24 -15.92 -1.03
N ASP A 51 -0.64 -14.97 -1.32
CA ASP A 51 -1.82 -15.13 -2.16
C ASP A 51 -1.87 -13.97 -3.17
N LEU A 52 -1.80 -14.32 -4.44
CA LEU A 52 -1.85 -13.41 -5.58
C LEU A 52 -3.21 -13.44 -6.30
N SER A 53 -4.12 -14.34 -5.90
CA SER A 53 -5.37 -14.63 -6.62
C SER A 53 -6.38 -13.48 -6.65
N THR A 54 -6.16 -12.43 -5.87
CA THR A 54 -7.09 -11.29 -5.71
C THR A 54 -6.72 -10.09 -6.58
N GLY A 55 -5.76 -10.21 -7.49
CA GLY A 55 -5.22 -9.09 -8.28
C GLY A 55 -4.34 -8.12 -7.48
N GLY A 56 -4.03 -8.47 -6.24
CA GLY A 56 -3.08 -7.81 -5.35
C GLY A 56 -2.15 -8.83 -4.71
N VAL A 57 -1.43 -8.42 -3.68
CA VAL A 57 -0.57 -9.31 -2.89
C VAL A 57 -1.11 -9.35 -1.47
N LYS A 58 -1.44 -10.54 -0.99
CA LYS A 58 -1.65 -10.79 0.43
C LYS A 58 -0.57 -11.72 0.93
N ALA A 59 0.23 -11.26 1.88
CA ALA A 59 1.27 -12.07 2.49
C ALA A 59 1.08 -12.12 4.01
N THR A 60 1.24 -13.30 4.58
CA THR A 60 1.32 -13.50 6.03
C THR A 60 2.68 -14.11 6.32
N VAL A 61 3.47 -13.42 7.14
CA VAL A 61 4.82 -13.81 7.51
C VAL A 61 4.89 -14.01 9.01
N THR A 62 5.51 -15.10 9.43
CA THR A 62 5.82 -15.36 10.84
C THR A 62 7.32 -15.29 11.02
N ASP A 63 7.80 -14.52 11.99
CA ASP A 63 9.21 -14.43 12.31
C ASP A 63 9.68 -15.61 13.20
N LYS A 64 10.95 -15.61 13.58
CA LYS A 64 11.57 -16.65 14.43
C LYS A 64 11.01 -16.66 15.86
N ASP A 65 10.47 -15.54 16.30
CA ASP A 65 9.88 -15.37 17.63
C ASP A 65 8.37 -15.70 17.64
N GLY A 66 7.84 -16.18 16.51
CA GLY A 66 6.43 -16.52 16.35
C GLY A 66 5.50 -15.33 16.16
N LYS A 67 6.04 -14.12 16.01
CA LYS A 67 5.24 -12.92 15.72
C LYS A 67 4.78 -12.95 14.27
N GLN A 68 3.51 -12.66 14.08
CA GLN A 68 2.88 -12.68 12.77
C GLN A 68 2.68 -11.26 12.24
N GLN A 69 2.99 -11.07 10.97
CA GLN A 69 2.71 -9.86 10.21
C GLN A 69 1.90 -10.21 8.97
N THR A 70 0.85 -9.44 8.71
CA THR A 70 0.06 -9.53 7.48
C THR A 70 0.25 -8.26 6.66
N LEU A 71 0.50 -8.44 5.38
CA LEU A 71 0.65 -7.40 4.36
C LEU A 71 -0.40 -7.64 3.28
N GLU A 72 -1.18 -6.62 2.96
CA GLU A 72 -2.08 -6.58 1.81
C GLU A 72 -1.72 -5.38 0.94
N LEU A 73 -1.37 -5.61 -0.32
CA LEU A 73 -0.98 -4.58 -1.29
C LEU A 73 -1.94 -4.58 -2.47
N ASN A 74 -2.23 -3.39 -2.98
CA ASN A 74 -3.00 -3.10 -4.18
C ASN A 74 -4.49 -3.47 -4.11
N ASN A 75 -4.93 -4.26 -3.13
CA ASN A 75 -6.31 -4.72 -3.02
C ASN A 75 -6.86 -4.69 -1.59
N ALA A 76 -6.17 -4.02 -0.67
CA ALA A 76 -6.65 -3.84 0.70
C ALA A 76 -7.95 -3.02 0.70
N LYS A 77 -8.99 -3.53 1.35
CA LYS A 77 -10.21 -2.75 1.58
C LYS A 77 -9.97 -1.81 2.76
N VAL A 78 -9.60 -0.57 2.46
CA VAL A 78 -9.44 0.48 3.47
C VAL A 78 -10.77 1.23 3.61
N THR A 79 -11.24 1.37 4.85
CA THR A 79 -12.49 2.07 5.20
C THR A 79 -12.19 3.37 5.93
N GLU A 80 -13.19 4.23 6.07
CA GLU A 80 -13.10 5.45 6.91
C GLU A 80 -12.77 5.12 8.36
N GLN A 81 -13.24 3.99 8.88
CA GLN A 81 -12.91 3.53 10.22
C GLN A 81 -11.42 3.16 10.34
N ASP A 82 -10.85 2.54 9.33
CA ASP A 82 -9.42 2.25 9.28
C ASP A 82 -8.60 3.55 9.20
N ALA A 83 -9.06 4.49 8.40
CA ALA A 83 -8.42 5.80 8.22
C ALA A 83 -8.57 6.72 9.45
N GLY A 84 -9.63 6.54 10.23
CA GLY A 84 -9.95 7.41 11.37
C GLY A 84 -10.40 8.82 10.97
N ILE A 85 -10.61 9.04 9.67
CA ILE A 85 -11.17 10.27 9.11
C ILE A 85 -12.16 9.91 7.99
N PRO A 86 -13.18 10.72 7.74
CA PRO A 86 -14.10 10.46 6.64
C PRO A 86 -13.43 10.65 5.27
N PHE A 87 -13.88 9.90 4.29
CA PHE A 87 -13.48 10.11 2.91
C PHE A 87 -14.19 11.33 2.31
N TYR A 88 -13.59 11.94 1.31
CA TYR A 88 -14.21 13.05 0.61
C TYR A 88 -15.50 12.56 -0.08
N PRO A 89 -16.65 13.26 0.10
CA PRO A 89 -17.91 12.85 -0.48
C PRO A 89 -17.82 12.70 -2.01
N GLY A 90 -18.26 11.54 -2.52
CA GLY A 90 -18.22 11.25 -3.94
C GLY A 90 -16.84 10.88 -4.51
N ALA A 91 -15.79 10.88 -3.70
CA ALA A 91 -14.50 10.35 -4.13
C ALA A 91 -14.54 8.82 -4.19
N THR A 92 -13.84 8.27 -5.18
CA THR A 92 -13.73 6.81 -5.38
C THR A 92 -12.29 6.36 -5.18
N PRO A 93 -12.05 5.19 -4.54
CA PRO A 93 -10.71 4.64 -4.44
C PRO A 93 -10.11 4.37 -5.83
N ILE A 94 -8.85 4.71 -5.99
CA ILE A 94 -8.07 4.35 -7.17
C ILE A 94 -7.68 2.88 -7.04
N GLU A 95 -7.98 2.09 -8.07
CA GLU A 95 -7.61 0.68 -8.10
C GLU A 95 -6.09 0.50 -7.95
N GLY A 96 -5.69 -0.50 -7.17
CA GLY A 96 -4.28 -0.79 -6.93
C GLY A 96 -3.55 0.18 -5.98
N SER A 97 -4.24 1.18 -5.39
CA SER A 97 -3.62 2.20 -4.54
C SER A 97 -3.76 1.95 -3.03
N SER A 98 -4.41 0.86 -2.65
CA SER A 98 -4.69 0.58 -1.24
C SER A 98 -3.79 -0.48 -0.67
N SER A 99 -3.31 -0.27 0.55
CA SER A 99 -2.47 -1.23 1.27
C SER A 99 -2.82 -1.28 2.75
N ARG A 100 -2.54 -2.41 3.37
CA ARG A 100 -2.68 -2.64 4.81
C ARG A 100 -1.52 -3.49 5.31
N ILE A 101 -0.94 -3.07 6.41
CA ILE A 101 0.04 -3.84 7.17
C ILE A 101 -0.51 -3.99 8.58
N SER A 102 -0.45 -5.19 9.13
CA SER A 102 -0.87 -5.47 10.51
C SER A 102 0.12 -6.39 11.18
N SER A 103 0.53 -6.05 12.39
CA SER A 103 1.46 -6.83 13.21
C SER A 103 1.06 -6.75 14.69
N ALA A 104 1.78 -7.50 15.53
CA ALA A 104 1.64 -7.40 16.98
C ALA A 104 2.03 -6.00 17.53
N GLU A 105 2.86 -5.27 16.79
CA GLU A 105 3.42 -3.96 17.19
C GLU A 105 2.58 -2.79 16.70
N GLY A 106 1.65 -3.02 15.76
CA GLY A 106 0.80 -1.97 15.22
C GLY A 106 0.23 -2.27 13.85
N SER A 107 -0.33 -1.24 13.24
CA SER A 107 -0.91 -1.32 11.91
C SER A 107 -0.61 -0.08 11.09
N ALA A 108 -0.59 -0.25 9.76
CA ALA A 108 -0.57 0.84 8.81
C ALA A 108 -1.60 0.58 7.72
N VAL A 109 -2.29 1.62 7.27
CA VAL A 109 -3.18 1.59 6.12
C VAL A 109 -2.88 2.76 5.21
N SER A 110 -3.03 2.55 3.92
CA SER A 110 -2.93 3.61 2.91
C SER A 110 -3.97 3.40 1.84
N THR A 111 -4.54 4.50 1.34
CA THR A 111 -5.43 4.50 0.18
C THR A 111 -5.34 5.81 -0.55
N THR A 112 -5.54 5.80 -1.86
CA THR A 112 -5.69 7.00 -2.66
C THR A 112 -7.09 7.04 -3.26
N LEU A 113 -7.76 8.16 -3.07
CA LEU A 113 -9.08 8.45 -3.62
C LEU A 113 -8.95 9.45 -4.76
N SER A 114 -9.89 9.43 -5.69
CA SER A 114 -9.99 10.40 -6.78
C SER A 114 -11.37 11.05 -6.82
N THR A 115 -11.39 12.36 -7.08
CA THR A 115 -12.62 13.12 -7.29
C THR A 115 -12.45 14.11 -8.43
N GLY A 116 -13.55 14.45 -9.13
CA GLY A 116 -13.57 15.50 -10.12
C GLY A 116 -13.61 16.92 -9.53
N ASP A 117 -13.79 17.06 -8.21
CA ASP A 117 -13.84 18.36 -7.56
C ASP A 117 -12.49 19.08 -7.54
N ALA A 118 -12.53 20.40 -7.51
CA ALA A 118 -11.35 21.24 -7.42
C ALA A 118 -10.61 21.04 -6.08
N LEU A 119 -9.28 21.18 -6.10
CA LEU A 119 -8.42 21.03 -4.94
C LEU A 119 -8.89 21.87 -3.74
N ASP A 120 -9.29 23.11 -3.98
CA ASP A 120 -9.75 24.03 -2.92
C ASP A 120 -10.97 23.50 -2.15
N LYS A 121 -11.90 22.81 -2.83
CA LYS A 121 -13.04 22.16 -2.18
C LYS A 121 -12.59 20.99 -1.29
N VAL A 122 -11.65 20.21 -1.78
CA VAL A 122 -11.07 19.09 -1.02
C VAL A 122 -10.34 19.61 0.21
N VAL A 123 -9.54 20.66 0.05
CA VAL A 123 -8.84 21.34 1.16
C VAL A 123 -9.82 21.89 2.18
N ALA A 124 -10.90 22.57 1.72
CA ALA A 124 -11.94 23.11 2.61
C ALA A 124 -12.66 22.01 3.41
N PHE A 125 -12.82 20.81 2.84
CA PHE A 125 -13.42 19.67 3.52
C PHE A 125 -12.48 19.09 4.59
N TYR A 126 -11.18 18.86 4.26
CA TYR A 126 -10.27 18.20 5.17
C TYR A 126 -9.71 19.10 6.27
N SER A 127 -9.43 20.38 5.99
CA SER A 127 -8.83 21.29 6.96
C SER A 127 -9.51 21.31 8.34
N PRO A 128 -10.84 21.45 8.46
CA PRO A 128 -11.49 21.46 9.77
C PRO A 128 -11.45 20.09 10.46
N GLN A 129 -11.41 19.01 9.70
CA GLN A 129 -11.37 17.64 10.25
C GLN A 129 -9.99 17.31 10.80
N ILE A 130 -8.95 17.66 10.04
CA ILE A 130 -7.56 17.49 10.47
C ILE A 130 -7.27 18.33 11.71
N LYS A 131 -7.74 19.60 11.76
CA LYS A 131 -7.60 20.46 12.96
C LYS A 131 -8.27 19.86 14.19
N ARG A 132 -9.42 19.21 14.03
CA ARG A 132 -10.07 18.49 15.13
C ARG A 132 -9.26 17.26 15.57
N LEU A 133 -8.75 16.49 14.61
CA LEU A 133 -7.91 15.31 14.89
C LEU A 133 -6.61 15.69 15.60
N ALA A 134 -6.07 16.88 15.29
CA ALA A 134 -4.83 17.42 15.84
C ALA A 134 -5.00 18.02 17.24
N ALA A 135 -6.19 18.05 17.81
CA ALA A 135 -6.38 18.58 19.15
C ALA A 135 -5.51 17.83 20.19
N GLY A 136 -4.56 18.54 20.82
CA GLY A 136 -3.59 17.97 21.75
C GLY A 136 -2.46 17.15 21.11
N LYS A 137 -2.33 17.18 19.79
CA LYS A 137 -1.30 16.47 19.01
C LYS A 137 -0.47 17.47 18.20
N GLN A 138 0.68 17.01 17.69
CA GLN A 138 1.49 17.79 16.77
C GLN A 138 0.88 17.76 15.38
N MET A 139 0.74 18.92 14.74
CA MET A 139 0.28 19.05 13.35
C MET A 139 1.32 19.78 12.51
N ILE A 140 1.57 19.26 11.33
CA ILE A 140 2.35 19.90 10.28
C ILE A 140 1.42 20.08 9.09
N GLU A 141 1.38 21.29 8.54
CA GLU A 141 0.62 21.63 7.34
C GLU A 141 1.58 22.23 6.32
N SER A 142 1.49 21.81 5.07
CA SER A 142 2.28 22.33 3.96
C SER A 142 1.38 22.55 2.74
N SER A 143 1.66 23.61 2.01
CA SER A 143 1.01 23.95 0.74
C SER A 143 2.07 24.45 -0.22
N GLU A 144 2.46 23.61 -1.17
CA GLU A 144 3.50 23.94 -2.15
C GLU A 144 3.17 23.27 -3.50
N GLY A 145 3.44 23.97 -4.61
CA GLY A 145 3.37 23.40 -5.95
C GLY A 145 1.99 22.88 -6.40
N GLY A 146 0.89 23.35 -5.80
CA GLY A 146 -0.46 22.86 -6.10
C GLY A 146 -0.81 21.57 -5.36
N GLU A 147 -0.09 21.26 -4.30
CA GLU A 147 -0.32 20.16 -3.39
C GLU A 147 -0.56 20.70 -1.98
N TYR A 148 -1.49 20.09 -1.26
CA TYR A 148 -1.72 20.29 0.16
C TYR A 148 -1.41 19.01 0.92
N SER A 149 -0.69 19.11 2.04
CA SER A 149 -0.44 18.00 2.93
C SER A 149 -0.62 18.38 4.38
N TRP A 150 -1.18 17.45 5.15
CA TRP A 150 -1.32 17.54 6.59
C TRP A 150 -0.76 16.27 7.21
N MET A 151 0.01 16.44 8.27
CA MET A 151 0.49 15.33 9.09
C MET A 151 0.13 15.62 10.55
N VAL A 152 -0.54 14.68 11.19
CA VAL A 152 -0.87 14.72 12.62
C VAL A 152 -0.15 13.58 13.30
N ASN A 153 0.71 13.91 14.26
CA ASN A 153 1.46 12.95 15.06
C ASN A 153 1.06 13.08 16.53
N GLY A 154 0.81 11.97 17.18
CA GLY A 154 0.45 11.96 18.58
C GLY A 154 0.31 10.56 19.13
N THR A 155 -0.45 10.43 20.21
CA THR A 155 -0.79 9.15 20.81
C THR A 155 -2.28 8.87 20.66
N SER A 156 -2.62 7.62 20.44
CA SER A 156 -4.01 7.12 20.46
C SER A 156 -4.04 5.87 21.35
N GLY A 157 -4.74 5.95 22.47
CA GLY A 157 -4.64 4.92 23.51
C GLY A 157 -3.22 4.85 24.09
N ASN A 158 -2.61 3.68 24.05
CA ASN A 158 -1.26 3.45 24.56
C ASN A 158 -0.16 3.50 23.49
N GLY A 159 -0.52 3.74 22.22
CA GLY A 159 0.41 3.70 21.11
C GLY A 159 0.57 5.04 20.37
N ASN A 160 1.59 5.12 19.55
CA ASN A 160 1.79 6.25 18.67
C ASN A 160 0.82 6.18 17.48
N GLU A 161 0.31 7.33 17.07
CA GLU A 161 -0.52 7.46 15.88
C GLU A 161 0.06 8.56 14.96
N SER A 162 0.12 8.27 13.67
CA SER A 162 0.40 9.26 12.64
C SER A 162 -0.68 9.17 11.57
N VAL A 163 -1.28 10.31 11.23
CA VAL A 163 -2.25 10.44 10.15
C VAL A 163 -1.71 11.46 9.17
N MET A 164 -1.55 11.07 7.92
CA MET A 164 -1.18 11.94 6.82
C MET A 164 -2.31 11.97 5.79
N VAL A 165 -2.69 13.18 5.40
CA VAL A 165 -3.60 13.43 4.27
C VAL A 165 -2.90 14.35 3.29
N GLN A 166 -2.87 13.95 2.04
CA GLN A 166 -2.28 14.72 0.95
C GLN A 166 -3.31 14.86 -0.16
N ALA A 167 -3.50 16.07 -0.66
CA ALA A 167 -4.39 16.35 -1.78
C ALA A 167 -3.62 17.09 -2.87
N ARG A 168 -3.71 16.61 -4.12
CA ARG A 168 -3.02 17.22 -5.26
C ARG A 168 -3.87 17.15 -6.53
N ARG A 169 -3.61 18.06 -7.45
CA ARG A 169 -4.18 17.99 -8.80
C ARG A 169 -3.43 16.94 -9.62
N ASN A 170 -4.20 16.10 -10.30
CA ASN A 170 -3.70 15.19 -11.32
C ASN A 170 -4.58 15.31 -12.57
N GLY A 171 -4.14 16.10 -13.54
CA GLY A 171 -4.96 16.46 -14.71
C GLY A 171 -6.25 17.19 -14.32
N SER A 172 -7.40 16.64 -14.71
CA SER A 172 -8.74 17.17 -14.36
C SER A 172 -9.23 16.70 -13.00
N ALA A 173 -8.62 15.70 -12.39
CA ALA A 173 -9.01 15.13 -11.10
C ALA A 173 -8.20 15.72 -9.93
N THR A 174 -8.70 15.58 -8.72
CA THR A 174 -7.95 15.75 -7.47
C THR A 174 -7.76 14.38 -6.83
N GLU A 175 -6.52 14.01 -6.60
CA GLU A 175 -6.13 12.82 -5.86
C GLU A 175 -5.97 13.14 -4.38
N ILE A 176 -6.43 12.22 -3.53
CA ILE A 176 -6.40 12.36 -2.07
C ILE A 176 -5.76 11.09 -1.52
N MET A 177 -4.53 11.20 -1.04
CA MET A 177 -3.84 10.11 -0.37
C MET A 177 -4.07 10.21 1.13
N ILE A 178 -4.46 9.12 1.75
CA ILE A 178 -4.62 8.99 3.19
C ILE A 178 -3.71 7.86 3.65
N HIS A 179 -2.83 8.16 4.59
CA HIS A 179 -1.93 7.19 5.20
C HIS A 179 -2.02 7.29 6.71
N VAL A 180 -2.22 6.17 7.37
CA VAL A 180 -2.37 6.11 8.83
C VAL A 180 -1.51 5.00 9.38
N THR A 181 -0.74 5.31 10.42
CA THR A 181 0.01 4.33 11.22
C THR A 181 -0.44 4.39 12.67
N ARG A 182 -0.59 3.23 13.30
CA ARG A 182 -0.91 3.09 14.71
C ARG A 182 0.02 2.05 15.33
N GLY A 183 0.81 2.48 16.31
CA GLY A 183 1.55 1.61 17.21
C GLY A 183 0.65 1.09 18.33
N LYS A 184 1.10 0.05 19.00
CA LYS A 184 0.49 -0.47 20.23
C LYS A 184 1.29 -0.08 21.45
#